data_41ad8eb0b6fb1bcaa0961803ef2c28f3
#
_entry.id   41ad8eb0b6fb1bcaa0961803ef2c28f3
#
_cell.length_a   1.000
_cell.length_b   1.000
_cell.length_c   1.000
_cell.angle_alpha   90.00
_cell.angle_beta   90.00
_cell.angle_gamma   90.00
#
_symmetry.space_group_name_H-M   'P 1'
#
loop_
_entity.id
_entity.type
_entity.pdbx_description
1 polymer ?
#
loop_
_entity_poly.entity_id
_entity_poly.type
_entity_poly.pdbx_seq_one_letter_code
_entity_poly.pdbx_strand_id
1 'polypeptide(L)'
;MPQAPSRARTAAAAAATSRTPEARCTCFMVRSLSRKISQLYDEALAPSGLKGTQFSLLLQARGKVPLSVSALAAVLHTDRTTMTRNLRTLEHAGFITLQAGADARSRCVLVTTEGEAAFRQGLKLWKQAQAQVRALCGMEQIAALEQLVDHLLPRMAHVQEAA
;
A
#
# COMPACT_ATOMS: atom_id res chain seq x y z
N MET A 1 -16.76 35.40 8.92
CA MET A 1 -17.25 34.72 10.12
C MET A 1 -16.90 33.25 10.02
N PRO A 2 -16.02 32.68 10.88
CA PRO A 2 -15.69 31.26 10.85
C PRO A 2 -16.85 30.45 11.45
N GLN A 3 -17.35 29.47 10.68
CA GLN A 3 -18.37 28.55 11.15
C GLN A 3 -17.78 27.62 12.20
N ALA A 4 -18.45 27.52 13.36
CA ALA A 4 -18.13 26.60 14.43
C ALA A 4 -18.22 25.13 13.96
N PRO A 5 -17.33 24.22 14.39
CA PRO A 5 -17.38 22.80 14.00
C PRO A 5 -18.67 22.16 14.52
N SER A 6 -19.40 21.49 13.61
CA SER A 6 -20.66 20.81 13.88
C SER A 6 -20.57 19.87 15.08
N ARG A 7 -21.52 19.98 16.03
CA ARG A 7 -21.67 19.13 17.23
C ARG A 7 -21.63 17.62 16.94
N ALA A 8 -21.96 17.20 15.72
CA ALA A 8 -21.91 15.79 15.31
C ALA A 8 -20.46 15.25 15.18
N ARG A 9 -19.48 16.10 14.79
CA ARG A 9 -18.07 15.69 14.71
C ARG A 9 -17.42 15.51 16.05
N THR A 10 -17.81 16.32 17.05
CA THR A 10 -17.33 16.22 18.44
C THR A 10 -17.89 15.00 19.17
N ALA A 11 -19.14 14.63 18.90
CA ALA A 11 -19.77 13.44 19.49
C ALA A 11 -19.15 12.13 18.96
N ALA A 12 -18.81 12.07 17.66
CA ALA A 12 -18.14 10.92 17.06
C ALA A 12 -16.70 10.73 17.58
N ALA A 13 -15.98 11.83 17.85
CA ALA A 13 -14.64 11.79 18.45
C ALA A 13 -14.68 11.36 19.92
N ALA A 14 -15.70 11.80 20.69
CA ALA A 14 -15.88 11.41 22.09
C ALA A 14 -16.29 9.93 22.23
N ALA A 15 -17.10 9.39 21.31
CA ALA A 15 -17.47 7.96 21.29
C ALA A 15 -16.28 7.03 21.02
N ALA A 16 -15.20 7.52 20.39
CA ALA A 16 -14.00 6.73 20.13
C ALA A 16 -13.13 6.53 21.38
N THR A 17 -13.30 7.35 22.41
CA THR A 17 -12.47 7.33 23.64
C THR A 17 -13.00 6.44 24.77
N SER A 18 -14.22 5.91 24.68
CA SER A 18 -14.85 5.10 25.73
C SER A 18 -14.84 3.57 25.44
N ARG A 19 -14.03 3.11 24.49
CA ARG A 19 -13.93 1.65 24.20
C ARG A 19 -13.04 1.00 25.25
N THR A 20 -13.56 -0.05 25.91
CA THR A 20 -12.77 -0.88 26.82
C THR A 20 -11.55 -1.48 26.10
N PRO A 21 -10.43 -1.74 26.80
CA PRO A 21 -9.24 -2.37 26.21
C PRO A 21 -9.56 -3.65 25.42
N GLU A 22 -10.52 -4.45 25.89
CA GLU A 22 -10.98 -5.69 25.25
C GLU A 22 -11.67 -5.46 23.90
N ALA A 23 -12.23 -4.26 23.67
CA ALA A 23 -12.84 -3.90 22.39
C ALA A 23 -11.81 -3.46 21.31
N ARG A 24 -10.51 -3.42 21.65
CA ARG A 24 -9.43 -2.98 20.75
C ARG A 24 -8.72 -4.17 20.09
N CYS A 25 -9.40 -4.87 19.18
CA CYS A 25 -8.74 -5.88 18.37
C CYS A 25 -7.66 -5.22 17.47
N THR A 26 -6.40 -5.60 17.64
CA THR A 26 -5.25 -5.09 16.89
C THR A 26 -5.46 -5.24 15.38
N CYS A 27 -5.94 -6.41 14.93
CA CYS A 27 -6.24 -6.67 13.52
C CYS A 27 -7.29 -5.68 12.98
N PHE A 28 -8.37 -5.43 13.73
CA PHE A 28 -9.39 -4.47 13.33
C PHE A 28 -8.83 -3.05 13.21
N MET A 29 -7.99 -2.63 14.16
CA MET A 29 -7.38 -1.28 14.16
C MET A 29 -6.45 -1.09 12.96
N VAL A 30 -5.53 -2.04 12.73
CA VAL A 30 -4.58 -2.00 11.61
C VAL A 30 -5.32 -2.00 10.27
N ARG A 31 -6.30 -2.89 10.11
CA ARG A 31 -7.12 -2.95 8.88
C ARG A 31 -7.94 -1.68 8.65
N SER A 32 -8.45 -1.06 9.72
CA SER A 32 -9.22 0.19 9.61
C SER A 32 -8.35 1.36 9.19
N LEU A 33 -7.16 1.49 9.80
CA LEU A 33 -6.16 2.49 9.41
C LEU A 33 -5.70 2.27 7.97
N SER A 34 -5.30 1.04 7.62
CA SER A 34 -4.87 0.66 6.28
C SER A 34 -5.91 1.01 5.22
N ARG A 35 -7.20 0.70 5.45
CA ARG A 35 -8.26 1.07 4.50
C ARG A 35 -8.37 2.58 4.29
N LYS A 36 -8.27 3.38 5.36
CA LYS A 36 -8.36 4.85 5.24
C LYS A 36 -7.17 5.46 4.51
N ILE A 37 -5.97 5.00 4.82
CA ILE A 37 -4.76 5.42 4.13
C ILE A 37 -4.83 4.99 2.67
N SER A 38 -5.16 3.72 2.37
CA SER A 38 -5.25 3.20 1.00
C SER A 38 -6.26 3.98 0.16
N GLN A 39 -7.42 4.32 0.72
CA GLN A 39 -8.43 5.13 0.02
C GLN A 39 -7.85 6.49 -0.39
N LEU A 40 -7.15 7.18 0.50
CA LEU A 40 -6.53 8.48 0.21
C LEU A 40 -5.50 8.36 -0.92
N TYR A 41 -4.67 7.32 -0.90
CA TYR A 41 -3.69 7.09 -1.97
C TYR A 41 -4.36 6.71 -3.30
N ASP A 42 -5.41 5.88 -3.27
CA ASP A 42 -6.15 5.48 -4.47
C ASP A 42 -6.81 6.70 -5.13
N GLU A 43 -7.43 7.58 -4.34
CA GLU A 43 -8.03 8.84 -4.82
C GLU A 43 -6.96 9.77 -5.43
N ALA A 44 -5.83 9.94 -4.76
CA ALA A 44 -4.74 10.78 -5.24
C ALA A 44 -4.09 10.25 -6.52
N LEU A 45 -3.94 8.92 -6.64
CA LEU A 45 -3.30 8.26 -7.79
C LEU A 45 -4.23 8.07 -9.00
N ALA A 46 -5.54 8.23 -8.83
CA ALA A 46 -6.54 8.00 -9.89
C ALA A 46 -6.20 8.66 -11.24
N PRO A 47 -5.67 9.92 -11.30
CA PRO A 47 -5.29 10.54 -12.58
C PRO A 47 -4.17 9.83 -13.34
N SER A 48 -3.36 8.98 -12.67
CA SER A 48 -2.33 8.15 -13.33
C SER A 48 -2.86 6.79 -13.83
N GLY A 49 -4.14 6.48 -13.60
CA GLY A 49 -4.72 5.17 -13.87
C GLY A 49 -4.28 4.06 -12.90
N LEU A 50 -3.57 4.41 -11.82
CA LEU A 50 -3.04 3.47 -10.84
C LEU A 50 -3.80 3.56 -9.51
N LYS A 51 -3.89 2.42 -8.82
CA LYS A 51 -4.19 2.34 -7.39
C LYS A 51 -2.90 2.28 -6.58
N GLY A 52 -2.97 2.55 -5.28
CA GLY A 52 -1.81 2.52 -4.39
C GLY A 52 -1.05 1.19 -4.43
N THR A 53 -1.76 0.06 -4.43
CA THR A 53 -1.15 -1.27 -4.54
C THR A 53 -0.44 -1.48 -5.89
N GLN A 54 -1.00 -0.99 -6.99
CA GLN A 54 -0.41 -1.07 -8.33
C GLN A 54 0.82 -0.17 -8.45
N PHE A 55 0.75 1.04 -7.90
CA PHE A 55 1.90 1.95 -7.84
C PHE A 55 3.07 1.33 -7.06
N SER A 56 2.81 0.75 -5.88
CA SER A 56 3.83 0.05 -5.08
C SER A 56 4.45 -1.13 -5.83
N LEU A 57 3.64 -1.86 -6.61
CA LEU A 57 4.09 -2.98 -7.43
C LEU A 57 5.02 -2.50 -8.57
N LEU A 58 4.63 -1.46 -9.31
CA LEU A 58 5.48 -0.85 -10.33
C LEU A 58 6.77 -0.31 -9.72
N LEU A 59 6.71 0.33 -8.56
CA LEU A 59 7.88 0.85 -7.86
C LEU A 59 8.93 -0.25 -7.60
N GLN A 60 8.50 -1.42 -7.16
CA GLN A 60 9.40 -2.55 -6.90
C GLN A 60 9.85 -3.27 -8.18
N ALA A 61 8.99 -3.35 -9.20
CA ALA A 61 9.30 -4.03 -10.45
C ALA A 61 10.28 -3.26 -11.35
N ARG A 62 10.52 -1.97 -11.12
CA ARG A 62 11.40 -1.08 -11.93
C ARG A 62 12.90 -1.27 -11.68
N GLY A 63 13.31 -2.32 -11.01
CA GLY A 63 14.74 -2.61 -10.78
C GLY A 63 15.49 -2.91 -12.08
N LYS A 64 16.83 -2.78 -12.04
CA LYS A 64 17.70 -3.16 -13.18
C LYS A 64 17.60 -4.65 -13.50
N VAL A 65 17.28 -5.46 -12.52
CA VAL A 65 17.10 -6.91 -12.66
C VAL A 65 15.61 -7.21 -12.52
N PRO A 66 14.99 -7.87 -13.50
CA PRO A 66 13.60 -8.27 -13.41
C PRO A 66 13.35 -9.18 -12.21
N LEU A 67 12.36 -8.82 -11.37
CA LEU A 67 11.98 -9.65 -10.24
C LEU A 67 10.97 -10.72 -10.66
N SER A 68 11.13 -11.92 -10.10
CA SER A 68 10.11 -12.95 -10.24
C SER A 68 8.83 -12.58 -9.49
N VAL A 69 7.71 -13.16 -9.91
CA VAL A 69 6.41 -12.99 -9.22
C VAL A 69 6.51 -13.34 -7.74
N SER A 70 7.27 -14.40 -7.41
CA SER A 70 7.46 -14.81 -6.01
C SER A 70 8.32 -13.83 -5.22
N ALA A 71 9.38 -13.28 -5.84
CA ALA A 71 10.22 -12.25 -5.21
C ALA A 71 9.43 -10.96 -4.95
N LEU A 72 8.59 -10.53 -5.90
CA LEU A 72 7.70 -9.39 -5.71
C LEU A 72 6.67 -9.62 -4.60
N ALA A 73 6.11 -10.83 -4.52
CA ALA A 73 5.17 -11.19 -3.47
C ALA A 73 5.84 -11.12 -2.08
N ALA A 74 7.08 -11.61 -1.96
CA ALA A 74 7.86 -11.53 -0.73
C ALA A 74 8.17 -10.08 -0.32
N VAL A 75 8.67 -9.26 -1.25
CA VAL A 75 9.00 -7.84 -0.99
C VAL A 75 7.76 -7.03 -0.58
N LEU A 76 6.60 -7.34 -1.14
CA LEU A 76 5.34 -6.64 -0.85
C LEU A 76 4.51 -7.32 0.26
N HIS A 77 5.07 -8.30 0.96
CA HIS A 77 4.42 -9.04 2.04
C HIS A 77 2.99 -9.50 1.68
N THR A 78 2.83 -10.05 0.46
CA THR A 78 1.54 -10.51 -0.05
C THR A 78 1.61 -11.97 -0.51
N ASP A 79 0.48 -12.64 -0.50
CA ASP A 79 0.40 -14.01 -1.01
C ASP A 79 0.47 -14.04 -2.55
N ARG A 80 0.89 -15.20 -3.09
CA ARG A 80 1.09 -15.39 -4.53
C ARG A 80 -0.21 -15.23 -5.34
N THR A 81 -1.36 -15.58 -4.77
CA THR A 81 -2.66 -15.49 -5.45
C THR A 81 -3.05 -14.02 -5.63
N THR A 82 -2.95 -13.24 -4.57
CA THR A 82 -3.18 -11.79 -4.59
C THR A 82 -2.21 -11.10 -5.54
N MET A 83 -0.91 -11.46 -5.48
CA MET A 83 0.10 -10.94 -6.41
C MET A 83 -0.28 -11.23 -7.87
N THR A 84 -0.61 -12.47 -8.19
CA THR A 84 -0.99 -12.87 -9.56
C THR A 84 -2.19 -12.07 -10.07
N ARG A 85 -3.19 -11.83 -9.22
CA ARG A 85 -4.36 -11.02 -9.59
C ARG A 85 -4.00 -9.57 -9.87
N ASN A 86 -3.16 -8.97 -9.02
CA ASN A 86 -2.69 -7.60 -9.20
C ASN A 86 -1.85 -7.44 -10.49
N LEU A 87 -0.96 -8.40 -10.76
CA LEU A 87 -0.15 -8.41 -11.99
C LEU A 87 -1.02 -8.53 -13.24
N ARG A 88 -2.04 -9.39 -13.25
CA ARG A 88 -2.98 -9.50 -14.38
C ARG A 88 -3.66 -8.15 -14.68
N THR A 89 -4.03 -7.40 -13.65
CA THR A 89 -4.64 -6.07 -13.85
C THR A 89 -3.67 -5.10 -14.52
N LEU A 90 -2.39 -5.10 -14.09
CA LEU A 90 -1.35 -4.25 -14.69
C LEU A 90 -0.98 -4.71 -16.11
N GLU A 91 -0.94 -6.02 -16.36
CA GLU A 91 -0.68 -6.59 -17.67
C GLU A 91 -1.82 -6.25 -18.64
N HIS A 92 -3.08 -6.38 -18.21
CA HIS A 92 -4.25 -5.98 -19.01
C HIS A 92 -4.28 -4.48 -19.33
N ALA A 93 -3.80 -3.65 -18.42
CA ALA A 93 -3.63 -2.21 -18.64
C ALA A 93 -2.42 -1.87 -19.51
N GLY A 94 -1.61 -2.85 -19.92
CA GLY A 94 -0.42 -2.64 -20.73
C GLY A 94 0.78 -2.07 -19.97
N PHE A 95 0.76 -2.01 -18.64
CA PHE A 95 1.82 -1.40 -17.85
C PHE A 95 2.98 -2.34 -17.54
N ILE A 96 2.77 -3.63 -17.65
CA ILE A 96 3.80 -4.67 -17.50
C ILE A 96 3.64 -5.76 -18.55
N THR A 97 4.71 -6.55 -18.72
CA THR A 97 4.68 -7.84 -19.41
C THR A 97 5.26 -8.92 -18.49
N LEU A 98 4.78 -10.16 -18.65
CA LEU A 98 5.29 -11.32 -17.94
C LEU A 98 6.12 -12.17 -18.91
N GLN A 99 7.41 -12.32 -18.64
CA GLN A 99 8.35 -13.13 -19.41
C GLN A 99 8.75 -14.41 -18.65
N ALA A 100 9.23 -15.41 -19.36
CA ALA A 100 9.83 -16.58 -18.74
C ALA A 100 11.07 -16.15 -17.95
N GLY A 101 11.20 -16.62 -16.70
CA GLY A 101 12.38 -16.41 -15.87
C GLY A 101 13.51 -17.38 -16.23
N ALA A 102 14.56 -17.38 -15.41
CA ALA A 102 15.71 -18.28 -15.55
C ALA A 102 15.32 -19.77 -15.44
N ASP A 103 14.20 -20.07 -14.82
CA ASP A 103 13.62 -21.42 -14.65
C ASP A 103 12.23 -21.44 -15.35
N ALA A 104 11.94 -22.53 -16.05
CA ALA A 104 10.74 -22.70 -16.87
C ALA A 104 9.42 -22.51 -16.09
N ARG A 105 9.46 -22.59 -14.76
CA ARG A 105 8.33 -22.39 -13.86
C ARG A 105 8.23 -20.98 -13.28
N SER A 106 9.28 -20.17 -13.44
CA SER A 106 9.31 -18.79 -12.93
C SER A 106 8.87 -17.81 -14.01
N ARG A 107 8.18 -16.77 -13.59
CA ARG A 107 7.84 -15.62 -14.44
C ARG A 107 8.42 -14.36 -13.84
N CYS A 108 9.05 -13.56 -14.69
CA CYS A 108 9.59 -12.25 -14.32
C CYS A 108 8.70 -11.14 -14.85
N VAL A 109 8.61 -10.06 -14.07
CA VAL A 109 7.81 -8.88 -14.39
C VAL A 109 8.72 -7.84 -15.02
N LEU A 110 8.30 -7.32 -16.17
CA LEU A 110 8.95 -6.21 -16.86
C LEU A 110 7.97 -5.06 -17.00
N VAL A 111 8.41 -3.87 -16.62
CA VAL A 111 7.62 -2.65 -16.81
C VAL A 111 7.76 -2.17 -18.24
N THR A 112 6.64 -1.86 -18.88
CA THR A 112 6.60 -1.33 -20.26
C THR A 112 6.90 0.17 -20.29
N THR A 113 7.04 0.74 -21.48
CA THR A 113 7.16 2.18 -21.67
C THR A 113 5.94 2.94 -21.11
N GLU A 114 4.74 2.39 -21.33
CA GLU A 114 3.47 2.90 -20.82
C GLU A 114 3.42 2.81 -19.31
N GLY A 115 3.89 1.70 -18.73
CA GLY A 115 4.01 1.51 -17.28
C GLY A 115 4.98 2.50 -16.65
N GLU A 116 6.11 2.78 -17.31
CA GLU A 116 7.06 3.81 -16.87
C GLU A 116 6.46 5.22 -16.93
N ALA A 117 5.65 5.52 -17.95
CA ALA A 117 4.95 6.80 -18.06
C ALA A 117 3.91 6.96 -16.94
N ALA A 118 3.07 5.94 -16.72
CA ALA A 118 2.09 5.90 -15.65
C ALA A 118 2.75 6.02 -14.27
N PHE A 119 3.87 5.30 -14.05
CA PHE A 119 4.62 5.40 -12.80
C PHE A 119 5.17 6.82 -12.57
N ARG A 120 5.77 7.46 -13.56
CA ARG A 120 6.31 8.83 -13.42
C ARG A 120 5.23 9.84 -13.06
N GLN A 121 4.04 9.71 -13.67
CA GLN A 121 2.87 10.51 -13.31
C GLN A 121 2.43 10.20 -11.87
N GLY A 122 2.28 8.92 -11.55
CA GLY A 122 1.90 8.44 -10.23
C GLY A 122 2.87 8.89 -9.12
N LEU A 123 4.16 8.96 -9.39
CA LEU A 123 5.18 9.39 -8.43
C LEU A 123 4.96 10.83 -7.93
N LYS A 124 4.53 11.73 -8.83
CA LYS A 124 4.19 13.11 -8.45
C LYS A 124 2.98 13.14 -7.53
N LEU A 125 1.94 12.40 -7.89
CA LEU A 125 0.69 12.29 -7.13
C LEU A 125 0.91 11.59 -5.78
N TRP A 126 1.72 10.53 -5.76
CA TRP A 126 2.11 9.82 -4.54
C TRP A 126 2.83 10.74 -3.55
N LYS A 127 3.77 11.59 -4.02
CA LYS A 127 4.44 12.58 -3.16
C LYS A 127 3.46 13.55 -2.51
N GLN A 128 2.43 13.98 -3.26
CA GLN A 128 1.39 14.86 -2.73
C GLN A 128 0.53 14.12 -1.68
N ALA A 129 0.11 12.89 -1.96
CA ALA A 129 -0.61 12.06 -1.00
C ALA A 129 0.19 11.82 0.29
N GLN A 130 1.49 11.54 0.16
CA GLN A 130 2.39 11.35 1.27
C GLN A 130 2.48 12.62 2.15
N ALA A 131 2.61 13.78 1.53
CA ALA A 131 2.60 15.06 2.25
C ALA A 131 1.26 15.30 2.97
N GLN A 132 0.14 14.97 2.31
CA GLN A 132 -1.20 15.09 2.89
C GLN A 132 -1.39 14.15 4.09
N VAL A 133 -0.97 12.89 4.02
CA VAL A 133 -1.03 11.95 5.16
C VAL A 133 -0.21 12.48 6.33
N ARG A 134 1.01 12.97 6.07
CA ARG A 134 1.87 13.56 7.11
C ARG A 134 1.24 14.79 7.76
N ALA A 135 0.60 15.64 6.97
CA ALA A 135 -0.08 16.83 7.49
C ALA A 135 -1.33 16.47 8.33
N LEU A 136 -2.08 15.44 7.92
CA LEU A 136 -3.29 14.98 8.62
C LEU A 136 -2.98 14.23 9.93
N CYS A 137 -1.94 13.39 9.90
CA CYS A 137 -1.62 12.50 11.02
C CYS A 137 -0.58 13.09 11.98
N GLY A 138 0.24 14.04 11.53
CA GLY A 138 1.40 14.55 12.25
C GLY A 138 2.68 13.77 11.93
N MET A 139 3.80 14.48 11.86
CA MET A 139 5.10 13.89 11.49
C MET A 139 5.59 12.87 12.52
N GLU A 140 5.43 13.17 13.79
CA GLU A 140 5.81 12.29 14.91
C GLU A 140 5.05 10.96 14.89
N GLN A 141 3.73 11.01 14.66
CA GLN A 141 2.86 9.84 14.62
C GLN A 141 3.20 8.95 13.41
N ILE A 142 3.54 9.54 12.27
CA ILE A 142 3.98 8.78 11.10
C ILE A 142 5.34 8.13 11.37
N ALA A 143 6.31 8.85 11.95
CA ALA A 143 7.60 8.26 12.31
C ALA A 143 7.46 7.11 13.32
N ALA A 144 6.59 7.26 14.32
CA ALA A 144 6.28 6.19 15.27
C ALA A 144 5.63 4.97 14.60
N LEU A 145 4.72 5.20 13.64
CA LEU A 145 4.11 4.12 12.84
C LEU A 145 5.16 3.39 12.00
N GLU A 146 6.06 4.12 11.31
CA GLU A 146 7.15 3.56 10.52
C GLU A 146 8.03 2.65 11.40
N GLN A 147 8.46 3.13 12.57
CA GLN A 147 9.25 2.36 13.53
C GLN A 147 8.53 1.10 14.03
N LEU A 148 7.22 1.20 14.32
CA LEU A 148 6.42 0.04 14.75
C LEU A 148 6.30 -0.99 13.62
N VAL A 149 6.07 -0.57 12.40
CA VAL A 149 5.99 -1.47 11.24
C VAL A 149 7.31 -2.19 11.03
N ASP A 150 8.44 -1.47 11.01
CA ASP A 150 9.78 -2.04 10.85
C ASP A 150 10.13 -3.05 11.96
N HIS A 151 9.62 -2.82 13.17
CA HIS A 151 9.84 -3.71 14.30
C HIS A 151 8.94 -4.96 14.28
N LEU A 152 7.68 -4.83 13.85
CA LEU A 152 6.69 -5.90 13.94
C LEU A 152 6.68 -6.83 12.72
N LEU A 153 6.87 -6.30 11.50
CA LEU A 153 6.82 -7.11 10.28
C LEU A 153 7.77 -8.31 10.30
N PRO A 154 9.07 -8.17 10.66
CA PRO A 154 9.98 -9.33 10.71
C PRO A 154 9.55 -10.39 11.72
N ARG A 155 8.96 -9.96 12.85
CA ARG A 155 8.47 -10.89 13.88
C ARG A 155 7.24 -11.66 13.46
N MET A 156 6.36 -11.03 12.67
CA MET A 156 5.16 -11.69 12.15
C MET A 156 5.47 -12.67 11.01
N ALA A 157 6.56 -12.48 10.26
CA ALA A 157 6.98 -13.40 9.20
C ALA A 157 7.30 -14.80 9.75
N HIS A 158 7.93 -14.91 10.92
CA HIS A 158 8.27 -16.18 11.54
C HIS A 158 7.07 -17.02 12.02
N VAL A 159 5.91 -16.41 12.19
CA VAL A 159 4.69 -17.13 12.61
C VAL A 159 4.13 -18.01 11.49
N GLN A 160 4.40 -17.68 10.23
CA GLN A 160 3.92 -18.44 9.06
C GLN A 160 4.81 -19.64 8.73
N GLU A 161 6.05 -19.67 9.18
CA GLU A 161 6.98 -20.80 8.97
C GLU A 161 6.83 -21.90 10.03
N ALA A 162 6.16 -21.60 11.15
CA ALA A 162 5.98 -22.52 12.27
C ALA A 162 4.59 -23.20 12.32
N ALA A 163 3.70 -22.92 11.37
CA ALA A 163 2.36 -23.48 11.26
C ALA A 163 2.21 -24.39 10.03
#